data_efc5ab8db4e78f711d0a24edd88e849d
#
_entry.id   efc5ab8db4e78f711d0a24edd88e849d
#
_cell.length_a   1.000
_cell.length_b   1.000
_cell.length_c   1.000
_cell.angle_alpha   90.00
_cell.angle_beta   90.00
_cell.angle_gamma   90.00
#
_symmetry.space_group_name_H-M   'P 1'
#
loop_
_entity.id
_entity.type
_entity.pdbx_description
1 polymer ?
#
loop_
_entity_poly.entity_id
_entity_poly.type
_entity_poly.pdbx_seq_one_letter_code
_entity_poly.pdbx_strand_id
1 'polypeptide(L)'
;MKSAAYLAIFFILFSCGENKEVNLKEFSLADDVFESGKDLMSLPFGLHELEKVGSLQETLIIAVHGSNSRGYEWIYPLISLNDSDNLMAFFRWDDGSCPDPSIRSLYQEIDRQLLQSENIKNIILLGHSYGGILVTSFMKEWQYSIPLEIHSIAAPLKGMGPISVMCGYEAPKIVKSNTSLYQWRTIKELDGAFRDLDYDPQVVQIKDSKIIRLPETYKGNKLGHNWSISWVADEILGIN
;
A
#
# COMPACT_ATOMS: atom_id res chain seq x y z
N MET A 1 24.71 -65.80 -11.02
CA MET A 1 25.04 -64.35 -10.92
C MET A 1 23.75 -63.62 -10.58
N LYS A 2 23.59 -63.18 -9.34
CA LYS A 2 22.39 -62.45 -8.88
C LYS A 2 22.73 -60.97 -8.86
N SER A 3 22.04 -60.21 -9.74
CA SER A 3 22.18 -58.76 -9.82
C SER A 3 21.26 -58.13 -8.78
N ALA A 4 21.84 -57.39 -7.82
CA ALA A 4 21.11 -56.63 -6.83
C ALA A 4 20.90 -55.21 -7.38
N ALA A 5 19.63 -54.84 -7.60
CA ALA A 5 19.26 -53.45 -7.96
C ALA A 5 19.14 -52.64 -6.69
N TYR A 6 19.98 -51.62 -6.56
CA TYR A 6 19.88 -50.64 -5.48
C TYR A 6 18.87 -49.57 -5.90
N LEU A 7 17.76 -49.50 -5.16
CA LEU A 7 16.75 -48.44 -5.28
C LEU A 7 17.23 -47.21 -4.47
N ALA A 8 17.69 -46.17 -5.14
CA ALA A 8 18.04 -44.91 -4.50
C ALA A 8 16.77 -44.11 -4.24
N ILE A 9 16.38 -44.02 -2.96
CA ILE A 9 15.27 -43.17 -2.52
C ILE A 9 15.81 -41.75 -2.37
N PHE A 10 15.43 -40.88 -3.27
CA PHE A 10 15.68 -39.42 -3.17
C PHE A 10 14.67 -38.83 -2.18
N PHE A 11 15.12 -38.50 -0.99
CA PHE A 11 14.38 -37.67 -0.06
C PHE A 11 14.47 -36.20 -0.56
N ILE A 12 13.41 -35.73 -1.17
CA ILE A 12 13.23 -34.29 -1.41
C ILE A 12 12.85 -33.67 -0.07
N LEU A 13 13.81 -33.06 0.59
CA LEU A 13 13.56 -32.16 1.73
C LEU A 13 12.86 -30.92 1.20
N PHE A 14 11.54 -30.89 1.31
CA PHE A 14 10.80 -29.63 1.25
C PHE A 14 11.22 -28.81 2.48
N SER A 15 12.12 -27.87 2.28
CA SER A 15 12.33 -26.78 3.23
C SER A 15 11.05 -25.95 3.23
N CYS A 16 10.16 -26.20 4.18
CA CYS A 16 9.16 -25.23 4.57
C CYS A 16 9.95 -24.05 5.15
N GLY A 17 10.16 -23.01 4.35
CA GLY A 17 10.55 -21.71 4.89
C GLY A 17 9.43 -21.32 5.87
N GLU A 18 9.75 -21.10 7.12
CA GLU A 18 8.85 -20.49 8.08
C GLU A 18 8.43 -19.14 7.47
N ASN A 19 7.15 -19.02 7.10
CA ASN A 19 6.59 -17.72 6.75
C ASN A 19 6.69 -16.86 8.01
N LYS A 20 7.59 -15.90 8.02
CA LYS A 20 7.70 -14.91 9.09
C LYS A 20 6.38 -14.15 9.15
N GLU A 21 5.58 -14.41 10.17
CA GLU A 21 4.41 -13.57 10.45
C GLU A 21 4.93 -12.25 11.01
N VAL A 22 4.51 -11.15 10.41
CA VAL A 22 4.78 -9.79 10.91
C VAL A 22 3.53 -9.32 11.63
N ASN A 23 3.68 -8.90 12.88
CA ASN A 23 2.57 -8.45 13.71
C ASN A 23 2.77 -6.99 14.11
N LEU A 24 1.72 -6.19 14.02
CA LEU A 24 1.73 -4.77 14.35
C LEU A 24 2.22 -4.47 15.77
N LYS A 25 1.93 -5.38 16.72
CA LYS A 25 2.36 -5.26 18.12
C LYS A 25 3.86 -5.37 18.32
N GLU A 26 4.58 -5.90 17.33
CA GLU A 26 6.03 -6.04 17.36
C GLU A 26 6.74 -4.81 16.77
N PHE A 27 6.00 -3.89 16.15
CA PHE A 27 6.57 -2.67 15.59
C PHE A 27 6.96 -1.68 16.68
N SER A 28 8.12 -1.06 16.50
CA SER A 28 8.66 -0.03 17.39
C SER A 28 8.81 1.30 16.65
N LEU A 29 8.36 2.38 17.30
CA LEU A 29 8.54 3.76 16.82
C LEU A 29 9.83 4.41 17.34
N ALA A 30 10.45 3.83 18.38
CA ALA A 30 11.60 4.43 19.05
C ALA A 30 12.92 4.00 18.39
N ASP A 31 13.51 2.92 18.89
CA ASP A 31 14.89 2.56 18.54
C ASP A 31 14.99 1.66 17.30
N ASP A 32 13.91 0.96 16.94
CA ASP A 32 13.90 -0.10 15.93
C ASP A 32 12.95 0.14 14.74
N VAL A 33 12.58 1.38 14.47
CA VAL A 33 11.67 1.70 13.33
C VAL A 33 12.22 1.17 12.00
N PHE A 34 13.54 1.19 11.80
CA PHE A 34 14.18 0.68 10.60
C PHE A 34 14.15 -0.85 10.52
N GLU A 35 14.30 -1.54 11.64
CA GLU A 35 14.18 -3.02 11.67
C GLU A 35 12.72 -3.43 11.45
N SER A 36 11.75 -2.78 12.12
CA SER A 36 10.32 -2.96 11.83
C SER A 36 10.00 -2.75 10.35
N GLY A 37 10.60 -1.73 9.72
CA GLY A 37 10.46 -1.49 8.28
C GLY A 37 11.06 -2.61 7.43
N LYS A 38 12.22 -3.13 7.77
CA LYS A 38 12.84 -4.27 7.07
C LYS A 38 11.97 -5.53 7.20
N ASP A 39 11.44 -5.78 8.38
CA ASP A 39 10.53 -6.90 8.61
C ASP A 39 9.29 -6.79 7.72
N LEU A 40 8.67 -5.63 7.68
CA LEU A 40 7.53 -5.35 6.81
C LEU A 40 7.87 -5.59 5.32
N MET A 41 9.04 -5.13 4.87
CA MET A 41 9.48 -5.29 3.48
C MET A 41 10.03 -6.69 3.17
N SER A 42 10.28 -7.53 4.18
CA SER A 42 10.69 -8.93 4.00
C SER A 42 9.53 -9.88 3.70
N LEU A 43 8.28 -9.42 3.89
CA LEU A 43 7.10 -10.18 3.53
C LEU A 43 7.12 -10.57 2.04
N PRO A 44 6.65 -11.74 1.65
CA PRO A 44 6.50 -12.12 0.25
C PRO A 44 5.52 -11.19 -0.47
N PHE A 45 5.47 -11.23 -1.80
CA PHE A 45 4.45 -10.48 -2.52
C PHE A 45 3.05 -11.01 -2.21
N GLY A 46 2.08 -10.12 -2.02
CA GLY A 46 0.71 -10.41 -1.65
C GLY A 46 0.19 -9.51 -0.54
N LEU A 47 -1.03 -9.76 -0.09
CA LEU A 47 -1.69 -9.06 1.01
C LEU A 47 -1.39 -9.78 2.32
N HIS A 48 -0.94 -9.04 3.32
CA HIS A 48 -0.61 -9.55 4.65
C HIS A 48 -1.40 -8.81 5.70
N GLU A 49 -2.24 -9.53 6.44
CA GLU A 49 -2.84 -9.02 7.66
C GLU A 49 -1.73 -8.83 8.71
N LEU A 50 -1.71 -7.66 9.35
CA LEU A 50 -0.70 -7.32 10.35
C LEU A 50 -1.18 -7.62 11.78
N GLU A 51 -2.37 -8.16 11.91
CA GLU A 51 -2.98 -8.59 13.16
C GLU A 51 -4.01 -9.70 12.90
N LYS A 52 -4.46 -10.35 13.97
CA LYS A 52 -5.51 -11.38 13.83
C LYS A 52 -6.85 -10.72 13.57
N VAL A 53 -7.56 -11.23 12.59
CA VAL A 53 -8.95 -10.83 12.31
C VAL A 53 -9.83 -11.05 13.53
N GLY A 54 -10.53 -10.02 13.94
CA GLY A 54 -11.49 -10.04 15.03
C GLY A 54 -12.92 -9.88 14.53
N SER A 55 -13.90 -10.17 15.38
CA SER A 55 -15.32 -10.03 15.05
C SER A 55 -15.84 -8.57 15.09
N LEU A 56 -15.05 -7.64 15.61
CA LEU A 56 -15.42 -6.23 15.73
C LEU A 56 -14.93 -5.38 14.56
N GLN A 57 -13.96 -5.86 13.80
CA GLN A 57 -13.36 -5.09 12.71
C GLN A 57 -14.33 -4.99 11.54
N GLU A 58 -14.71 -3.76 11.19
CA GLU A 58 -15.64 -3.44 10.11
C GLU A 58 -14.97 -2.73 8.92
N THR A 59 -13.74 -2.25 9.10
CA THR A 59 -12.97 -1.55 8.07
C THR A 59 -11.65 -2.26 7.80
N LEU A 60 -11.40 -2.63 6.55
CA LEU A 60 -10.11 -3.14 6.10
C LEU A 60 -9.27 -1.98 5.56
N ILE A 61 -8.15 -1.69 6.23
CA ILE A 61 -7.19 -0.66 5.80
C ILE A 61 -5.98 -1.35 5.19
N ILE A 62 -5.70 -1.09 3.92
CA ILE A 62 -4.58 -1.68 3.20
C ILE A 62 -3.57 -0.59 2.84
N ALA A 63 -2.36 -0.70 3.36
CA ALA A 63 -1.24 0.13 2.99
C ALA A 63 -0.50 -0.47 1.77
N VAL A 64 -0.22 0.38 0.76
CA VAL A 64 0.43 -0.01 -0.50
C VAL A 64 1.67 0.84 -0.70
N HIS A 65 2.84 0.22 -0.61
CA HIS A 65 4.12 0.93 -0.65
C HIS A 65 4.47 1.50 -2.03
N GLY A 66 5.34 2.50 -2.03
CA GLY A 66 5.93 3.08 -3.24
C GLY A 66 7.16 2.32 -3.73
N SER A 67 7.74 2.81 -4.82
CA SER A 67 8.97 2.24 -5.38
C SER A 67 10.15 2.45 -4.43
N ASN A 68 10.98 1.42 -4.27
CA ASN A 68 12.13 1.39 -3.37
C ASN A 68 11.80 1.73 -1.90
N SER A 69 10.61 1.40 -1.45
CA SER A 69 10.20 1.53 -0.05
C SER A 69 11.15 0.76 0.86
N ARG A 70 11.45 1.32 2.02
CA ARG A 70 12.20 0.65 3.09
C ARG A 70 11.30 0.20 4.24
N GLY A 71 10.00 0.47 4.15
CA GLY A 71 8.98 0.08 5.10
C GLY A 71 8.88 0.96 6.35
N TYR A 72 9.98 1.57 6.80
CA TYR A 72 9.98 2.38 8.04
C TYR A 72 9.02 3.57 7.99
N GLU A 73 8.78 4.11 6.80
CA GLU A 73 7.84 5.20 6.57
C GLU A 73 6.37 4.79 6.82
N TRP A 74 6.10 3.50 6.83
CA TRP A 74 4.77 2.93 7.08
C TRP A 74 4.52 2.56 8.55
N ILE A 75 5.57 2.45 9.38
CA ILE A 75 5.43 1.95 10.74
C ILE A 75 4.52 2.85 11.58
N TYR A 76 4.77 4.18 11.59
CA TYR A 76 3.91 5.12 12.29
C TYR A 76 2.47 5.12 11.78
N PRO A 77 2.19 5.25 10.46
CA PRO A 77 0.84 5.20 9.93
C PRO A 77 0.08 3.92 10.29
N LEU A 78 0.71 2.76 10.18
CA LEU A 78 0.09 1.47 10.48
C LEU A 78 -0.28 1.35 11.97
N ILE A 79 0.60 1.78 12.86
CA ILE A 79 0.33 1.77 14.30
C ILE A 79 -0.77 2.78 14.65
N SER A 80 -0.70 3.99 14.08
CA SER A 80 -1.62 5.08 14.43
C SER A 80 -3.05 4.81 13.95
N LEU A 81 -3.23 4.20 12.77
CA LEU A 81 -4.53 3.89 12.21
C LEU A 81 -5.15 2.60 12.78
N ASN A 82 -4.38 1.85 13.56
CA ASN A 82 -4.88 0.62 14.18
C ASN A 82 -5.76 0.92 15.39
N ASP A 83 -7.00 0.51 15.33
CA ASP A 83 -7.97 0.55 16.43
C ASP A 83 -8.84 -0.72 16.45
N SER A 84 -9.85 -0.76 17.32
CA SER A 84 -10.72 -1.94 17.47
C SER A 84 -11.57 -2.26 16.23
N ASP A 85 -11.83 -1.26 15.39
CA ASP A 85 -12.77 -1.34 14.27
C ASP A 85 -12.04 -1.55 12.94
N ASN A 86 -10.72 -1.36 12.92
CA ASN A 86 -9.87 -1.47 11.74
C ASN A 86 -9.08 -2.78 11.72
N LEU A 87 -9.10 -3.47 10.58
CA LEU A 87 -8.18 -4.55 10.25
C LEU A 87 -7.05 -3.98 9.41
N MET A 88 -5.84 -3.99 9.94
CA MET A 88 -4.67 -3.46 9.25
C MET A 88 -4.01 -4.51 8.38
N ALA A 89 -3.76 -4.16 7.12
CA ALA A 89 -3.06 -5.02 6.18
C ALA A 89 -2.02 -4.22 5.37
N PHE A 90 -1.00 -4.93 4.89
CA PHE A 90 0.04 -4.39 4.05
C PHE A 90 0.14 -5.18 2.75
N PHE A 91 0.11 -4.50 1.62
CA PHE A 91 0.25 -5.12 0.31
C PHE A 91 1.68 -4.97 -0.20
N ARG A 92 2.40 -6.11 -0.20
CA ARG A 92 3.73 -6.22 -0.83
C ARG A 92 3.56 -6.53 -2.30
N TRP A 93 4.17 -5.74 -3.16
CA TRP A 93 4.07 -5.91 -4.59
C TRP A 93 5.40 -5.66 -5.29
N ASP A 94 5.53 -6.11 -6.54
CA ASP A 94 6.71 -5.90 -7.36
C ASP A 94 6.73 -4.49 -7.95
N ASP A 95 7.29 -3.56 -7.20
CA ASP A 95 7.41 -2.14 -7.57
C ASP A 95 8.45 -1.85 -8.67
N GLY A 96 9.18 -2.88 -9.11
CA GLY A 96 10.04 -2.85 -10.30
C GLY A 96 9.31 -3.12 -11.61
N SER A 97 8.04 -3.54 -11.54
CA SER A 97 7.21 -3.91 -12.70
C SER A 97 6.05 -2.92 -12.93
N CYS A 98 5.31 -3.13 -14.01
CA CYS A 98 4.08 -2.39 -14.25
C CYS A 98 2.98 -2.75 -13.23
N PRO A 99 2.08 -1.82 -12.87
CA PRO A 99 1.15 -2.04 -11.78
C PRO A 99 0.02 -3.03 -12.08
N ASP A 100 -0.32 -3.27 -13.35
CA ASP A 100 -1.48 -4.08 -13.74
C ASP A 100 -1.50 -5.51 -13.17
N PRO A 101 -0.40 -6.29 -13.14
CA PRO A 101 -0.39 -7.59 -12.49
C PRO A 101 -0.70 -7.50 -11.00
N SER A 102 -0.14 -6.48 -10.32
CA SER A 102 -0.32 -6.26 -8.89
C SER A 102 -1.71 -5.74 -8.55
N ILE A 103 -2.34 -4.95 -9.44
CA ILE A 103 -3.74 -4.54 -9.31
C ILE A 103 -4.65 -5.76 -9.31
N ARG A 104 -4.46 -6.69 -10.26
CA ARG A 104 -5.24 -7.94 -10.30
C ARG A 104 -5.00 -8.82 -9.08
N SER A 105 -3.76 -8.92 -8.62
CA SER A 105 -3.42 -9.66 -7.40
C SER A 105 -4.12 -9.05 -6.18
N LEU A 106 -4.04 -7.72 -5.99
CA LEU A 106 -4.71 -7.02 -4.89
C LEU A 106 -6.23 -7.25 -4.92
N TYR A 107 -6.86 -7.22 -6.12
CA TYR A 107 -8.28 -7.50 -6.25
C TYR A 107 -8.63 -8.91 -5.77
N GLN A 108 -7.87 -9.92 -6.19
CA GLN A 108 -8.08 -11.33 -5.79
C GLN A 108 -7.87 -11.54 -4.29
N GLU A 109 -6.89 -10.85 -3.69
CA GLU A 109 -6.65 -10.91 -2.25
C GLU A 109 -7.79 -10.28 -1.45
N ILE A 110 -8.27 -9.10 -1.88
CA ILE A 110 -9.44 -8.44 -1.26
C ILE A 110 -10.69 -9.33 -1.41
N ASP A 111 -10.92 -9.91 -2.58
CA ASP A 111 -12.04 -10.83 -2.81
C ASP A 111 -12.01 -12.00 -1.82
N ARG A 112 -10.83 -12.62 -1.65
CA ARG A 112 -10.63 -13.70 -0.68
C ARG A 112 -10.90 -13.23 0.76
N GLN A 113 -10.40 -12.03 1.11
CA GLN A 113 -10.60 -11.45 2.44
C GLN A 113 -12.08 -11.21 2.75
N LEU A 114 -12.83 -10.67 1.79
CA LEU A 114 -14.28 -10.44 1.93
C LEU A 114 -15.08 -11.74 2.08
N LEU A 115 -14.63 -12.83 1.43
CA LEU A 115 -15.25 -14.16 1.61
C LEU A 115 -14.98 -14.76 2.99
N GLN A 116 -13.89 -14.37 3.64
CA GLN A 116 -13.51 -14.87 4.97
C GLN A 116 -14.02 -14.02 6.12
N SER A 117 -14.36 -12.75 5.87
CA SER A 117 -14.68 -11.74 6.88
C SER A 117 -15.95 -10.99 6.52
N GLU A 118 -17.12 -11.59 6.84
CA GLU A 118 -18.45 -11.01 6.56
C GLU A 118 -18.70 -9.67 7.27
N ASN A 119 -17.88 -9.32 8.28
CA ASN A 119 -18.01 -8.10 9.06
C ASN A 119 -17.46 -6.86 8.33
N ILE A 120 -16.61 -7.02 7.32
CA ILE A 120 -16.00 -5.88 6.62
C ILE A 120 -17.06 -5.14 5.81
N LYS A 121 -17.28 -3.88 6.16
CA LYS A 121 -18.26 -2.97 5.55
C LYS A 121 -17.62 -1.84 4.75
N ASN A 122 -16.35 -1.56 4.99
CA ASN A 122 -15.57 -0.50 4.31
C ASN A 122 -14.18 -0.99 3.96
N ILE A 123 -13.64 -0.46 2.88
CA ILE A 123 -12.24 -0.69 2.51
C ILE A 123 -11.56 0.65 2.27
N ILE A 124 -10.38 0.83 2.86
CA ILE A 124 -9.53 2.00 2.69
C ILE A 124 -8.20 1.55 2.09
N LEU A 125 -7.84 2.10 0.95
CA LEU A 125 -6.53 1.89 0.31
C LEU A 125 -5.67 3.13 0.49
N LEU A 126 -4.53 2.97 1.16
CA LEU A 126 -3.53 4.01 1.34
C LEU A 126 -2.35 3.70 0.40
N GLY A 127 -2.22 4.42 -0.70
CA GLY A 127 -1.13 4.22 -1.65
C GLY A 127 -0.15 5.38 -1.65
N HIS A 128 1.12 5.10 -1.42
CA HIS A 128 2.18 6.11 -1.43
C HIS A 128 2.98 6.07 -2.73
N SER A 129 3.28 7.24 -3.30
CA SER A 129 4.14 7.35 -4.48
C SER A 129 3.65 6.45 -5.62
N TYR A 130 4.45 5.47 -6.08
CA TYR A 130 4.05 4.50 -7.09
C TYR A 130 2.87 3.62 -6.62
N GLY A 131 2.78 3.29 -5.33
CA GLY A 131 1.61 2.63 -4.74
C GLY A 131 0.33 3.48 -4.87
N GLY A 132 0.45 4.80 -4.88
CA GLY A 132 -0.68 5.72 -5.14
C GLY A 132 -1.20 5.61 -6.58
N ILE A 133 -0.33 5.36 -7.57
CA ILE A 133 -0.75 5.00 -8.94
C ILE A 133 -1.50 3.68 -8.94
N LEU A 134 -0.97 2.67 -8.23
CA LEU A 134 -1.60 1.34 -8.15
C LEU A 134 -3.01 1.43 -7.59
N VAL A 135 -3.21 2.04 -6.41
CA VAL A 135 -4.52 2.14 -5.77
C VAL A 135 -5.50 3.02 -6.55
N THR A 136 -5.00 4.08 -7.21
CA THR A 136 -5.85 4.92 -8.07
C THR A 136 -6.31 4.15 -9.32
N SER A 137 -5.45 3.33 -9.90
CA SER A 137 -5.80 2.48 -11.04
C SER A 137 -6.72 1.33 -10.63
N PHE A 138 -6.54 0.78 -9.42
CA PHE A 138 -7.38 -0.26 -8.84
C PHE A 138 -8.85 0.13 -8.80
N MET A 139 -9.16 1.42 -8.63
CA MET A 139 -10.53 1.93 -8.65
C MET A 139 -11.35 1.46 -9.85
N LYS A 140 -10.73 1.26 -11.02
CA LYS A 140 -11.40 0.80 -12.24
C LYS A 140 -11.96 -0.62 -12.10
N GLU A 141 -11.28 -1.45 -11.33
CA GLU A 141 -11.62 -2.87 -11.11
C GLU A 141 -12.73 -3.05 -10.05
N TRP A 142 -12.98 -2.03 -9.20
CA TRP A 142 -13.91 -2.16 -8.09
C TRP A 142 -15.35 -2.44 -8.54
N GLN A 143 -15.93 -3.55 -8.12
CA GLN A 143 -17.27 -4.00 -8.52
C GLN A 143 -18.19 -4.30 -7.34
N TYR A 144 -17.70 -4.19 -6.10
CA TYR A 144 -18.49 -4.48 -4.91
C TYR A 144 -19.39 -3.31 -4.51
N SER A 145 -20.47 -3.62 -3.78
CA SER A 145 -21.33 -2.63 -3.13
C SER A 145 -20.69 -2.01 -1.89
N ILE A 146 -19.67 -2.64 -1.33
CA ILE A 146 -18.89 -2.11 -0.20
C ILE A 146 -18.21 -0.82 -0.64
N PRO A 147 -18.33 0.28 0.13
CA PRO A 147 -17.59 1.53 -0.16
C PRO A 147 -16.10 1.33 -0.20
N LEU A 148 -15.46 1.95 -1.19
CA LEU A 148 -14.01 1.97 -1.33
C LEU A 148 -13.50 3.40 -1.19
N GLU A 149 -12.64 3.65 -0.21
CA GLU A 149 -11.95 4.92 -0.02
C GLU A 149 -10.49 4.78 -0.44
N ILE A 150 -9.99 5.69 -1.28
CA ILE A 150 -8.64 5.66 -1.82
C ILE A 150 -7.91 6.94 -1.44
N HIS A 151 -6.80 6.80 -0.75
CA HIS A 151 -5.84 7.86 -0.44
C HIS A 151 -4.61 7.69 -1.32
N SER A 152 -4.49 8.50 -2.34
CA SER A 152 -3.32 8.57 -3.23
C SER A 152 -2.38 9.64 -2.71
N ILE A 153 -1.28 9.20 -2.05
CA ILE A 153 -0.40 10.05 -1.25
C ILE A 153 0.91 10.29 -2.00
N ALA A 154 1.27 11.56 -2.23
CA ALA A 154 2.48 11.96 -2.94
C ALA A 154 2.68 11.14 -4.24
N ALA A 155 1.60 10.89 -4.97
CA ALA A 155 1.62 9.99 -6.12
C ALA A 155 1.81 10.75 -7.43
N PRO A 156 2.67 10.27 -8.34
CA PRO A 156 2.88 10.88 -9.64
C PRO A 156 1.76 10.52 -10.63
N LEU A 157 0.52 10.90 -10.30
CA LEU A 157 -0.69 10.51 -11.04
C LEU A 157 -0.74 11.03 -12.49
N LYS A 158 0.04 12.05 -12.83
CA LYS A 158 0.21 12.48 -14.22
C LYS A 158 1.01 11.50 -15.06
N GLY A 159 1.68 10.56 -14.38
CA GLY A 159 2.66 9.67 -14.95
C GLY A 159 4.08 10.24 -14.90
N MET A 160 5.05 9.35 -14.87
CA MET A 160 6.48 9.66 -14.98
C MET A 160 7.08 8.74 -16.03
N GLY A 161 8.04 9.25 -16.83
CA GLY A 161 8.79 8.60 -17.89
C GLY A 161 8.52 7.11 -18.13
N PRO A 162 9.18 6.19 -17.41
CA PRO A 162 9.03 4.76 -17.64
C PRO A 162 7.59 4.24 -17.45
N ILE A 163 6.88 4.73 -16.43
CA ILE A 163 5.53 4.25 -16.12
C ILE A 163 4.54 4.58 -17.24
N SER A 164 4.61 5.81 -17.77
CA SER A 164 3.72 6.22 -18.86
C SER A 164 4.07 5.56 -20.17
N VAL A 165 5.36 5.42 -20.48
CA VAL A 165 5.82 4.91 -21.78
C VAL A 165 5.82 3.38 -21.82
N MET A 166 6.35 2.72 -20.78
CA MET A 166 6.53 1.27 -20.78
C MET A 166 5.27 0.53 -20.34
N CYS A 167 4.52 1.10 -19.38
CA CYS A 167 3.34 0.47 -18.81
C CYS A 167 2.02 0.98 -19.42
N GLY A 168 2.09 1.97 -20.28
CA GLY A 168 0.89 2.58 -20.88
C GLY A 168 -0.05 3.20 -19.85
N TYR A 169 0.50 3.66 -18.71
CA TYR A 169 -0.30 4.23 -17.64
C TYR A 169 -0.97 5.54 -18.07
N GLU A 170 -2.28 5.59 -17.88
CA GLU A 170 -3.08 6.80 -17.98
C GLU A 170 -3.92 6.99 -16.72
N ALA A 171 -3.89 8.20 -16.17
CA ALA A 171 -4.73 8.54 -15.02
C ALA A 171 -6.22 8.36 -15.35
N PRO A 172 -7.04 7.87 -14.40
CA PRO A 172 -8.49 7.86 -14.59
C PRO A 172 -9.01 9.29 -14.80
N LYS A 173 -10.06 9.43 -15.63
CA LYS A 173 -10.66 10.74 -15.90
C LYS A 173 -11.70 11.16 -14.87
N ILE A 174 -12.30 10.18 -14.20
CA ILE A 174 -13.39 10.38 -13.25
C ILE A 174 -13.33 9.29 -12.16
N VAL A 175 -13.75 9.65 -10.96
CA VAL A 175 -13.91 8.71 -9.85
C VAL A 175 -15.10 7.78 -10.14
N LYS A 176 -14.92 6.49 -9.93
CA LYS A 176 -15.96 5.47 -10.14
C LYS A 176 -17.05 5.60 -9.06
N SER A 177 -18.26 5.26 -9.40
CA SER A 177 -19.36 5.17 -8.43
C SER A 177 -19.01 4.22 -7.28
N ASN A 178 -19.50 4.52 -6.08
CA ASN A 178 -19.22 3.79 -4.85
C ASN A 178 -17.73 3.79 -4.45
N THR A 179 -16.96 4.75 -4.96
CA THR A 179 -15.58 5.01 -4.54
C THR A 179 -15.39 6.47 -4.17
N SER A 180 -14.41 6.74 -3.30
CA SER A 180 -13.92 8.08 -2.98
C SER A 180 -12.43 8.13 -3.27
N LEU A 181 -11.95 9.22 -3.89
CA LEU A 181 -10.53 9.39 -4.18
C LEU A 181 -10.03 10.71 -3.59
N TYR A 182 -9.04 10.61 -2.71
CA TYR A 182 -8.31 11.73 -2.14
C TYR A 182 -6.91 11.78 -2.75
N GLN A 183 -6.57 12.92 -3.36
CA GLN A 183 -5.23 13.18 -3.89
C GLN A 183 -4.48 14.06 -2.90
N TRP A 184 -3.58 13.48 -2.10
CA TRP A 184 -2.75 14.16 -1.12
C TRP A 184 -1.44 14.57 -1.79
N ARG A 185 -1.31 15.86 -2.10
CA ARG A 185 -0.19 16.38 -2.89
C ARG A 185 0.81 17.10 -2.01
N THR A 186 2.04 16.64 -1.99
CA THR A 186 3.18 17.35 -1.40
C THR A 186 3.49 18.62 -2.18
N ILE A 187 4.23 19.54 -1.56
CA ILE A 187 4.83 20.67 -2.28
C ILE A 187 6.02 20.11 -3.06
N LYS A 188 5.97 20.23 -4.39
CA LYS A 188 6.97 19.63 -5.30
C LYS A 188 8.41 19.99 -4.91
N GLU A 189 8.66 21.27 -4.61
CA GLU A 189 9.99 21.81 -4.26
C GLU A 189 10.52 21.25 -2.94
N LEU A 190 9.64 20.78 -2.08
CA LEU A 190 9.98 20.15 -0.79
C LEU A 190 10.05 18.62 -0.87
N ASP A 191 9.51 18.05 -1.93
CA ASP A 191 9.43 16.60 -2.14
C ASP A 191 10.70 16.07 -2.80
N GLY A 192 11.42 15.20 -2.09
CA GLY A 192 12.70 14.65 -2.58
C GLY A 192 12.59 13.82 -3.85
N ALA A 193 11.41 13.29 -4.16
CA ALA A 193 11.19 12.51 -5.38
C ALA A 193 10.84 13.37 -6.60
N PHE A 194 10.33 14.60 -6.39
CA PHE A 194 9.77 15.41 -7.47
C PHE A 194 10.45 16.75 -7.68
N ARG A 195 11.21 17.27 -6.70
CA ARG A 195 11.78 18.62 -6.71
C ARG A 195 12.63 18.94 -7.95
N ASP A 196 13.34 17.92 -8.46
CA ASP A 196 14.27 18.06 -9.58
C ASP A 196 13.60 17.86 -10.96
N LEU A 197 12.29 17.65 -10.98
CA LEU A 197 11.51 17.54 -12.22
C LEU A 197 11.07 18.92 -12.73
N ASP A 198 11.02 19.09 -14.04
CA ASP A 198 10.54 20.31 -14.70
C ASP A 198 9.03 20.57 -14.51
N TYR A 199 8.28 19.54 -14.08
CA TYR A 199 6.84 19.60 -13.85
C TYR A 199 6.48 18.90 -12.52
N ASP A 200 5.28 19.19 -12.00
CA ASP A 200 4.73 18.47 -10.84
C ASP A 200 3.94 17.23 -11.34
N PRO A 201 4.45 16.00 -11.13
CA PRO A 201 3.81 14.80 -11.62
C PRO A 201 2.54 14.43 -10.83
N GLN A 202 2.28 15.08 -9.71
CA GLN A 202 1.07 14.88 -8.91
C GLN A 202 -0.13 15.60 -9.51
N VAL A 203 0.11 16.62 -10.36
CA VAL A 203 -0.96 17.51 -10.85
C VAL A 203 -1.68 16.87 -12.04
N VAL A 204 -2.83 16.27 -11.75
CA VAL A 204 -3.77 15.74 -12.72
C VAL A 204 -5.21 16.06 -12.29
N GLN A 205 -6.10 16.25 -13.26
CA GLN A 205 -7.53 16.44 -13.00
C GLN A 205 -8.24 15.08 -13.12
N ILE A 206 -8.79 14.62 -11.99
CA ILE A 206 -9.68 13.45 -11.96
C ILE A 206 -11.01 13.97 -11.42
N LYS A 207 -12.04 13.97 -12.29
CA LYS A 207 -13.35 14.50 -11.92
C LYS A 207 -13.89 13.77 -10.67
N ASP A 208 -14.51 14.50 -9.77
CA ASP A 208 -15.10 14.04 -8.51
C ASP A 208 -14.09 13.54 -7.47
N SER A 209 -12.77 13.73 -7.68
CA SER A 209 -11.76 13.51 -6.64
C SER A 209 -11.61 14.74 -5.74
N LYS A 210 -11.20 14.49 -4.50
CA LYS A 210 -10.81 15.54 -3.55
C LYS A 210 -9.29 15.75 -3.62
N ILE A 211 -8.88 17.00 -3.82
CA ILE A 211 -7.47 17.37 -3.92
C ILE A 211 -7.09 18.17 -2.69
N ILE A 212 -6.10 17.68 -1.94
CA ILE A 212 -5.57 18.30 -0.74
C ILE A 212 -4.08 18.58 -0.93
N ARG A 213 -3.66 19.83 -0.78
CA ARG A 213 -2.25 20.22 -0.72
C ARG A 213 -1.76 20.07 0.70
N LEU A 214 -0.70 19.32 0.90
CA LEU A 214 -0.06 19.15 2.19
C LEU A 214 0.70 20.41 2.62
N PRO A 215 0.83 20.68 3.92
CA PRO A 215 1.57 21.83 4.44
C PRO A 215 3.08 21.71 4.20
N GLU A 216 3.81 22.80 4.43
CA GLU A 216 5.27 22.83 4.28
C GLU A 216 5.99 22.01 5.37
N THR A 217 5.40 21.94 6.55
CA THR A 217 6.01 21.32 7.72
C THR A 217 5.03 20.41 8.44
N TYR A 218 5.57 19.40 9.11
CA TYR A 218 4.85 18.48 9.96
C TYR A 218 5.70 18.11 11.17
N LYS A 219 5.15 18.27 12.38
CA LYS A 219 5.86 18.02 13.65
C LYS A 219 7.25 18.67 13.71
N GLY A 220 7.34 19.92 13.21
CA GLY A 220 8.59 20.71 13.20
C GLY A 220 9.61 20.32 12.13
N ASN A 221 9.30 19.35 11.27
CA ASN A 221 10.15 18.93 10.18
C ASN A 221 9.56 19.35 8.83
N LYS A 222 10.42 19.49 7.81
CA LYS A 222 9.99 19.67 6.43
C LYS A 222 9.14 18.47 5.99
N LEU A 223 7.91 18.75 5.53
CA LEU A 223 7.05 17.70 5.02
C LEU A 223 7.46 17.36 3.58
N GLY A 224 8.23 16.29 3.45
CA GLY A 224 8.66 15.76 2.16
C GLY A 224 7.93 14.47 1.81
N HIS A 225 8.47 13.75 0.83
CA HIS A 225 7.86 12.58 0.22
C HIS A 225 7.35 11.55 1.24
N ASN A 226 8.23 11.01 2.08
CA ASN A 226 7.86 9.94 3.02
C ASN A 226 7.07 10.43 4.24
N TRP A 227 7.30 11.67 4.70
CA TRP A 227 6.53 12.25 5.81
C TRP A 227 5.06 12.49 5.48
N SER A 228 4.74 12.54 4.18
CA SER A 228 3.36 12.71 3.70
C SER A 228 2.42 11.60 4.20
N ILE A 229 2.91 10.36 4.32
CA ILE A 229 2.11 9.21 4.78
C ILE A 229 1.67 9.41 6.23
N SER A 230 2.63 9.81 7.09
CA SER A 230 2.36 10.06 8.52
C SER A 230 1.40 11.23 8.72
N TRP A 231 1.55 12.30 7.93
CA TRP A 231 0.63 13.42 7.98
C TRP A 231 -0.78 13.02 7.58
N VAL A 232 -0.93 12.23 6.51
CA VAL A 232 -2.23 11.75 6.05
C VAL A 232 -2.88 10.81 7.07
N ALA A 233 -2.11 9.97 7.75
CA ALA A 233 -2.63 9.14 8.83
C ALA A 233 -3.21 9.99 9.98
N ASP A 234 -2.50 11.05 10.39
CA ASP A 234 -2.98 11.98 11.42
C ASP A 234 -4.23 12.74 10.97
N GLU A 235 -4.33 13.12 9.69
CA GLU A 235 -5.51 13.78 9.12
C GLU A 235 -6.74 12.85 9.10
N ILE A 236 -6.57 11.58 8.75
CA ILE A 236 -7.63 10.56 8.79
C ILE A 236 -8.16 10.41 10.22
N LEU A 237 -7.28 10.49 11.22
CA LEU A 237 -7.61 10.42 12.64
C LEU A 237 -8.17 11.74 13.19
N GLY A 238 -8.12 12.84 12.45
CA GLY A 238 -8.52 14.17 12.92
C GLY A 238 -7.60 14.76 13.98
N ILE A 239 -6.30 14.43 13.93
CA ILE A 239 -5.28 14.86 14.91
C ILE A 239 -4.57 16.15 14.44
N ASN A 240 -4.52 16.45 13.13
CA ASN A 240 -3.84 17.64 12.56
C ASN A 240 -4.59 18.95 12.80
#